data_11df7a557d5c669f1f009075a1f9ba3c
#
_entry.id   11df7a557d5c669f1f009075a1f9ba3c
#
_cell.length_a   1.000
_cell.length_b   1.000
_cell.length_c   1.000
_cell.angle_alpha   90.00
_cell.angle_beta   90.00
_cell.angle_gamma   90.00
#
_symmetry.space_group_name_H-M   'P 1'
#
loop_
_entity.id
_entity.type
_entity.pdbx_description
1 polymer ?
#
loop_
_entity_poly.entity_id
_entity_poly.type
_entity_poly.pdbx_seq_one_letter_code
_entity_poly.pdbx_strand_id
1 'polypeptide(L)'
;MAALGMPSHAAPAAQKHAARKTPPRVAIPCGRRASLSVNSATASQGSLLLAELSTDTPQQSVRAKWGAEEIPFWQKATPASAESKTQHWRTLVAIDLDKPVGDYPVEVITKSAADPSAEPATCQLTVHVTAGKFATENLHVDNKFVEPDPEQAARAKAEQQKLREIYATVSPQKLWQGRFRIPLDGVTKGANFGRRRVLNGQPGSPHSGVDLPATTGTPVHASQTGRVVLAEPLFFAGNTVIIDHGLGIYTLYCHLSEIDANVGDKLAVGAVLGKVGATGRVTGPHLHWGLSVDRARVNALQIVTFPQL
;
A
#
# COMPACT_ATOMS: atom_id res chain seq x y z
N MET A 1 -11.06 -49.23 -46.43
CA MET A 1 -11.55 -48.43 -45.30
C MET A 1 -10.45 -48.37 -44.25
N ALA A 2 -9.72 -47.26 -44.19
CA ALA A 2 -8.66 -47.07 -43.24
C ALA A 2 -9.13 -46.02 -42.21
N ALA A 3 -9.20 -46.41 -40.91
CA ALA A 3 -9.58 -45.55 -39.81
C ALA A 3 -8.35 -44.76 -39.37
N LEU A 4 -8.42 -43.44 -39.51
CA LEU A 4 -7.43 -42.50 -38.99
C LEU A 4 -7.70 -42.29 -37.48
N GLY A 5 -6.74 -42.72 -36.64
CA GLY A 5 -6.72 -42.45 -35.21
C GLY A 5 -6.35 -40.99 -34.95
N MET A 6 -7.16 -40.26 -34.18
CA MET A 6 -6.86 -38.91 -33.66
C MET A 6 -5.91 -39.02 -32.47
N PRO A 7 -4.91 -38.13 -32.35
CA PRO A 7 -4.07 -38.09 -31.16
C PRO A 7 -4.82 -37.47 -29.96
N SER A 8 -4.79 -38.19 -28.83
CA SER A 8 -5.27 -37.76 -27.55
C SER A 8 -4.43 -36.58 -27.02
N HIS A 9 -5.06 -35.43 -26.83
CA HIS A 9 -4.43 -34.30 -26.13
C HIS A 9 -4.43 -34.58 -24.63
N ALA A 10 -3.27 -34.86 -24.08
CA ALA A 10 -3.08 -34.91 -22.61
C ALA A 10 -3.21 -33.49 -22.04
N ALA A 11 -4.07 -33.35 -21.04
CA ALA A 11 -4.23 -32.09 -20.26
C ALA A 11 -2.92 -31.77 -19.51
N PRO A 12 -2.52 -30.49 -19.44
CA PRO A 12 -1.32 -30.10 -18.71
C PRO A 12 -1.50 -30.33 -17.22
N ALA A 13 -0.51 -31.01 -16.61
CA ALA A 13 -0.46 -31.30 -15.17
C ALA A 13 -0.49 -29.99 -14.36
N ALA A 14 -1.41 -29.91 -13.41
CA ALA A 14 -1.51 -28.79 -12.47
C ALA A 14 -0.22 -28.68 -11.65
N GLN A 15 0.55 -27.65 -11.88
CA GLN A 15 1.70 -27.31 -11.04
C GLN A 15 1.19 -26.95 -9.65
N LYS A 16 1.51 -27.81 -8.65
CA LYS A 16 1.31 -27.53 -7.24
C LYS A 16 2.16 -26.34 -6.86
N HIS A 17 1.53 -25.19 -6.68
CA HIS A 17 2.18 -24.04 -6.05
C HIS A 17 2.56 -24.44 -4.62
N ALA A 18 3.86 -24.54 -4.35
CA ALA A 18 4.39 -24.71 -3.02
C ALA A 18 3.86 -23.57 -2.14
N ALA A 19 3.12 -23.89 -1.10
CA ALA A 19 2.61 -22.92 -0.14
C ALA A 19 3.83 -22.17 0.44
N ARG A 20 3.93 -20.87 0.16
CA ARG A 20 4.94 -20.00 0.78
C ARG A 20 4.71 -20.07 2.28
N LYS A 21 5.67 -20.62 3.02
CA LYS A 21 5.62 -20.64 4.49
C LYS A 21 5.49 -19.21 4.98
N THR A 22 4.37 -18.89 5.61
CA THR A 22 4.15 -17.61 6.29
C THR A 22 5.23 -17.52 7.38
N PRO A 23 6.01 -16.43 7.46
CA PRO A 23 6.98 -16.26 8.53
C PRO A 23 6.28 -16.35 9.88
N PRO A 24 6.95 -16.88 10.92
CA PRO A 24 6.35 -17.03 12.22
C PRO A 24 5.94 -15.67 12.78
N ARG A 25 4.69 -15.56 13.26
CA ARG A 25 4.24 -14.40 14.01
C ARG A 25 5.09 -14.25 15.26
N VAL A 26 5.55 -13.04 15.52
CA VAL A 26 6.18 -12.71 16.79
C VAL A 26 5.12 -12.06 17.67
N ALA A 27 4.96 -12.59 18.89
CA ALA A 27 4.00 -12.08 19.85
C ALA A 27 4.67 -11.81 21.19
N ILE A 28 4.27 -10.73 21.85
CA ILE A 28 4.70 -10.34 23.17
C ILE A 28 3.48 -10.07 24.06
N PRO A 29 3.58 -10.27 25.38
CA PRO A 29 2.55 -9.83 26.29
C PRO A 29 2.45 -8.31 26.30
N CYS A 30 1.21 -7.79 26.40
CA CYS A 30 0.91 -6.37 26.49
C CYS A 30 0.03 -6.12 27.73
N GLY A 31 0.63 -6.23 28.91
CA GLY A 31 -0.10 -6.28 30.16
C GLY A 31 -0.67 -7.67 30.49
N ARG A 32 -1.64 -7.71 31.43
CA ARG A 32 -2.10 -9.01 32.00
C ARG A 32 -3.04 -9.79 31.08
N ARG A 33 -3.75 -9.13 30.16
CA ARG A 33 -4.84 -9.73 29.35
C ARG A 33 -4.81 -9.29 27.91
N ALA A 34 -3.64 -8.87 27.43
CA ALA A 34 -3.45 -8.47 26.06
C ALA A 34 -2.14 -9.02 25.48
N SER A 35 -2.11 -9.24 24.19
CA SER A 35 -0.96 -9.69 23.44
C SER A 35 -0.82 -8.87 22.16
N LEU A 36 0.36 -8.30 21.94
CA LEU A 36 0.72 -7.65 20.69
C LEU A 36 1.48 -8.63 19.81
N SER A 37 1.05 -8.79 18.57
CA SER A 37 1.74 -9.61 17.58
C SER A 37 1.97 -8.86 16.28
N VAL A 38 3.06 -9.20 15.57
CA VAL A 38 3.31 -8.78 14.20
C VAL A 38 3.55 -10.01 13.33
N ASN A 39 3.24 -9.90 12.05
CA ASN A 39 3.45 -11.00 11.10
C ASN A 39 4.93 -11.29 10.80
N SER A 40 5.85 -10.38 11.16
CA SER A 40 7.31 -10.60 11.14
C SER A 40 7.99 -9.53 12.00
N ALA A 41 9.05 -9.90 12.74
CA ALA A 41 9.92 -8.94 13.43
C ALA A 41 11.00 -8.35 12.52
N THR A 42 11.13 -8.83 11.28
CA THR A 42 12.08 -8.32 10.31
C THR A 42 11.35 -7.92 9.04
N ALA A 43 11.65 -6.73 8.51
CA ALA A 43 11.04 -6.20 7.31
C ALA A 43 12.07 -5.44 6.48
N SER A 44 11.98 -5.52 5.15
CA SER A 44 12.85 -4.74 4.27
C SER A 44 12.24 -3.35 4.01
N GLN A 45 13.08 -2.40 3.61
CA GLN A 45 12.62 -1.13 3.06
C GLN A 45 11.51 -1.34 2.01
N GLY A 46 10.50 -0.51 2.02
CA GLY A 46 9.34 -0.60 1.14
C GLY A 46 8.31 -1.67 1.51
N SER A 47 8.38 -2.25 2.71
CA SER A 47 7.48 -3.32 3.18
C SER A 47 6.35 -2.82 4.06
N LEU A 48 5.31 -3.67 4.18
CA LEU A 48 4.22 -3.55 5.14
C LEU A 48 4.24 -4.71 6.12
N LEU A 49 4.04 -4.41 7.40
CA LEU A 49 3.73 -5.39 8.44
C LEU A 49 2.30 -5.18 8.94
N LEU A 50 1.66 -6.27 9.34
CA LEU A 50 0.38 -6.24 10.04
C LEU A 50 0.64 -6.49 11.52
N ALA A 51 0.35 -5.49 12.36
CA ALA A 51 0.33 -5.62 13.80
C ALA A 51 -1.10 -5.88 14.29
N GLU A 52 -1.25 -6.77 15.27
CA GLU A 52 -2.53 -7.09 15.89
C GLU A 52 -2.38 -7.11 17.41
N LEU A 53 -3.21 -6.34 18.09
CA LEU A 53 -3.40 -6.41 19.54
C LEU A 53 -4.66 -7.24 19.80
N SER A 54 -4.52 -8.33 20.54
CA SER A 54 -5.63 -9.13 21.05
C SER A 54 -5.79 -8.85 22.55
N THR A 55 -7.00 -8.54 23.00
CA THR A 55 -7.28 -8.21 24.40
C THR A 55 -8.66 -8.69 24.85
N ASP A 56 -8.74 -9.23 26.05
CA ASP A 56 -10.01 -9.64 26.70
C ASP A 56 -10.64 -8.48 27.49
N THR A 57 -9.97 -7.33 27.56
CA THR A 57 -10.46 -6.13 28.25
C THR A 57 -10.89 -5.11 27.19
N PRO A 58 -12.13 -4.59 27.24
CA PRO A 58 -12.59 -3.55 26.34
C PRO A 58 -11.67 -2.34 26.36
N GLN A 59 -11.26 -1.87 25.17
CA GLN A 59 -10.42 -0.70 25.00
C GLN A 59 -11.23 0.49 24.48
N GLN A 60 -11.03 1.68 25.05
CA GLN A 60 -11.55 2.94 24.55
C GLN A 60 -10.80 3.39 23.32
N SER A 61 -9.46 3.24 23.35
CA SER A 61 -8.58 3.56 22.23
C SER A 61 -7.34 2.66 22.21
N VAL A 62 -6.88 2.38 21.01
CA VAL A 62 -5.59 1.71 20.75
C VAL A 62 -4.88 2.49 19.66
N ARG A 63 -3.63 2.86 19.88
CA ARG A 63 -2.79 3.54 18.91
C ARG A 63 -1.35 3.06 19.04
N ALA A 64 -0.53 3.27 18.02
CA ALA A 64 0.89 3.00 18.14
C ALA A 64 1.71 4.22 17.76
N LYS A 65 2.95 4.26 18.27
CA LYS A 65 4.01 5.13 17.78
C LYS A 65 4.99 4.32 16.96
N TRP A 66 5.31 4.84 15.79
CA TRP A 66 6.30 4.30 14.87
C TRP A 66 7.26 5.42 14.45
N GLY A 67 8.39 5.52 15.14
CA GLY A 67 9.25 6.70 15.05
C GLY A 67 8.55 7.95 15.60
N ALA A 68 8.47 9.01 14.79
CA ALA A 68 7.77 10.25 15.13
C ALA A 68 6.26 10.20 14.81
N GLU A 69 5.79 9.18 14.12
CA GLU A 69 4.42 9.08 13.64
C GLU A 69 3.54 8.35 14.65
N GLU A 70 2.33 8.84 14.84
CA GLU A 70 1.27 8.14 15.56
C GLU A 70 0.38 7.44 14.51
N ILE A 71 0.33 6.09 14.56
CA ILE A 71 -0.44 5.28 13.63
C ILE A 71 -1.70 4.74 14.29
N PRO A 72 -2.87 4.86 13.62
CA PRO A 72 -4.13 4.45 14.18
C PRO A 72 -4.32 2.93 14.12
N PHE A 73 -5.01 2.39 15.12
CA PHE A 73 -5.55 1.04 15.08
C PHE A 73 -7.03 1.07 14.67
N TRP A 74 -7.48 0.04 13.98
CA TRP A 74 -8.90 -0.22 13.77
C TRP A 74 -9.30 -1.54 14.42
N GLN A 75 -10.52 -1.59 14.93
CA GLN A 75 -11.07 -2.81 15.49
C GLN A 75 -11.48 -3.75 14.34
N LYS A 76 -11.04 -5.01 14.40
CA LYS A 76 -11.52 -6.05 13.51
C LYS A 76 -12.97 -6.37 13.85
N ALA A 77 -13.84 -6.39 12.85
CA ALA A 77 -15.22 -6.83 13.06
C ALA A 77 -15.24 -8.27 13.58
N THR A 78 -15.88 -8.46 14.72
CA THR A 78 -16.13 -9.80 15.29
C THR A 78 -17.45 -10.30 14.73
N PRO A 79 -17.56 -11.52 14.18
CA PRO A 79 -18.84 -12.09 13.77
C PRO A 79 -19.81 -12.09 14.95
N ALA A 80 -21.08 -11.76 14.72
CA ALA A 80 -22.11 -11.73 15.76
C ALA A 80 -22.34 -13.07 16.47
N SER A 81 -21.89 -14.16 15.85
CA SER A 81 -21.94 -15.54 16.39
C SER A 81 -20.75 -15.92 17.26
N ALA A 82 -19.76 -15.05 17.45
CA ALA A 82 -18.57 -15.39 18.21
C ALA A 82 -18.84 -15.19 19.71
N GLU A 83 -18.74 -16.24 20.49
CA GLU A 83 -18.82 -16.20 21.97
C GLU A 83 -17.57 -15.58 22.62
N SER A 84 -16.53 -15.29 21.80
CA SER A 84 -15.27 -14.72 22.28
C SER A 84 -15.42 -13.27 22.71
N LYS A 85 -15.06 -12.99 23.97
CA LYS A 85 -14.94 -11.63 24.52
C LYS A 85 -13.67 -10.93 24.05
N THR A 86 -12.77 -11.61 23.34
CA THR A 86 -11.48 -11.07 22.88
C THR A 86 -11.70 -10.08 21.75
N GLN A 87 -11.25 -8.86 21.94
CA GLN A 87 -11.20 -7.84 20.90
C GLN A 87 -9.87 -7.94 20.13
N HIS A 88 -9.94 -7.73 18.83
CA HIS A 88 -8.77 -7.68 17.95
C HIS A 88 -8.67 -6.30 17.31
N TRP A 89 -7.56 -5.63 17.58
CA TRP A 89 -7.22 -4.33 17.01
C TRP A 89 -6.04 -4.50 16.08
N ARG A 90 -6.11 -3.86 14.91
CA ARG A 90 -5.10 -4.00 13.86
C ARG A 90 -4.57 -2.67 13.40
N THR A 91 -3.33 -2.66 12.96
CA THR A 91 -2.73 -1.56 12.23
C THR A 91 -1.71 -2.08 11.21
N LEU A 92 -1.40 -1.24 10.22
CA LEU A 92 -0.27 -1.47 9.32
C LEU A 92 0.94 -0.68 9.82
N VAL A 93 2.08 -1.36 9.95
CA VAL A 93 3.38 -0.73 10.17
C VAL A 93 4.09 -0.64 8.83
N ALA A 94 4.22 0.56 8.31
CA ALA A 94 4.80 0.81 7.00
C ALA A 94 6.29 1.17 7.11
N ILE A 95 7.13 0.46 6.39
CA ILE A 95 8.55 0.72 6.29
C ILE A 95 8.80 1.51 5.01
N ASP A 96 9.05 2.82 5.11
CA ASP A 96 9.30 3.64 3.93
C ASP A 96 10.46 3.10 3.10
N LEU A 97 10.39 3.33 1.79
CA LEU A 97 11.38 2.94 0.79
C LEU A 97 12.81 3.40 1.13
N ASP A 98 12.95 4.54 1.81
CA ASP A 98 14.23 5.13 2.19
C ASP A 98 14.46 5.11 3.72
N LYS A 99 13.66 4.34 4.50
CA LYS A 99 13.86 4.23 5.95
C LYS A 99 15.24 3.65 6.23
N PRO A 100 16.06 4.26 7.09
CA PRO A 100 17.38 3.71 7.42
C PRO A 100 17.28 2.28 7.98
N VAL A 101 18.30 1.46 7.69
CA VAL A 101 18.44 0.11 8.27
C VAL A 101 18.70 0.23 9.77
N GLY A 102 18.09 -0.63 10.57
CA GLY A 102 18.25 -0.63 12.02
C GLY A 102 17.02 -1.17 12.76
N ASP A 103 17.06 -1.06 14.06
CA ASP A 103 16.02 -1.51 14.97
C ASP A 103 15.11 -0.35 15.36
N TYR A 104 13.81 -0.56 15.23
CA TYR A 104 12.80 0.46 15.51
C TYR A 104 11.70 -0.10 16.41
N PRO A 105 11.36 0.62 17.51
CA PRO A 105 10.26 0.24 18.35
C PRO A 105 8.91 0.53 17.68
N VAL A 106 7.98 -0.41 17.77
CA VAL A 106 6.54 -0.18 17.66
C VAL A 106 5.98 -0.13 19.06
N GLU A 107 5.69 1.05 19.56
CA GLU A 107 5.12 1.27 20.89
C GLU A 107 3.59 1.33 20.78
N VAL A 108 2.90 0.39 21.42
CA VAL A 108 1.43 0.35 21.44
C VAL A 108 0.92 0.89 22.77
N ILE A 109 0.02 1.86 22.68
CA ILE A 109 -0.60 2.55 23.81
C ILE A 109 -2.09 2.20 23.80
N THR A 110 -2.58 1.69 24.95
CA THR A 110 -3.99 1.29 25.10
C THR A 110 -4.63 2.06 26.23
N LYS A 111 -5.89 2.47 26.06
CA LYS A 111 -6.71 3.07 27.11
C LYS A 111 -7.92 2.19 27.38
N SER A 112 -8.07 1.78 28.65
CA SER A 112 -9.19 0.93 29.06
C SER A 112 -10.53 1.67 28.95
N ALA A 113 -11.55 0.98 28.43
CA ALA A 113 -12.94 1.47 28.48
C ALA A 113 -13.60 1.17 29.82
N ALA A 114 -13.14 0.14 30.54
CA ALA A 114 -13.67 -0.23 31.84
C ALA A 114 -13.23 0.71 32.99
N ASP A 115 -12.05 1.31 32.83
CA ASP A 115 -11.52 2.34 33.76
C ASP A 115 -10.85 3.47 32.97
N PRO A 116 -11.62 4.48 32.53
CA PRO A 116 -11.10 5.62 31.79
C PRO A 116 -10.12 6.50 32.59
N SER A 117 -10.07 6.38 33.91
CA SER A 117 -9.16 7.13 34.81
C SER A 117 -7.82 6.41 34.97
N ALA A 118 -7.72 5.13 34.61
CA ALA A 118 -6.46 4.39 34.67
C ALA A 118 -5.43 4.96 33.71
N GLU A 119 -4.16 4.95 34.12
CA GLU A 119 -3.05 5.29 33.24
C GLU A 119 -3.03 4.37 32.01
N PRO A 120 -2.71 4.91 30.81
CA PRO A 120 -2.60 4.09 29.61
C PRO A 120 -1.57 2.99 29.76
N ALA A 121 -1.91 1.77 29.38
CA ALA A 121 -0.93 0.69 29.34
C ALA A 121 -0.12 0.76 28.04
N THR A 122 1.18 0.51 28.15
CA THR A 122 2.11 0.56 27.02
C THR A 122 2.83 -0.76 26.88
N CYS A 123 3.01 -1.22 25.64
CA CYS A 123 3.90 -2.31 25.30
C CYS A 123 4.67 -2.00 24.02
N GLN A 124 5.84 -2.62 23.87
CA GLN A 124 6.75 -2.32 22.78
C GLN A 124 7.27 -3.59 22.14
N LEU A 125 7.28 -3.62 20.81
CA LEU A 125 7.89 -4.67 20.01
C LEU A 125 8.90 -4.04 19.05
N THR A 126 10.09 -4.64 18.92
CA THR A 126 11.11 -4.13 18.00
C THR A 126 10.97 -4.76 16.62
N VAL A 127 10.99 -3.92 15.58
CA VAL A 127 11.07 -4.33 14.18
C VAL A 127 12.48 -4.04 13.66
N HIS A 128 13.14 -5.09 13.15
CA HIS A 128 14.43 -4.98 12.48
C HIS A 128 14.23 -4.63 11.00
N VAL A 129 14.60 -3.42 10.60
CA VAL A 129 14.53 -2.95 9.21
C VAL A 129 15.82 -3.33 8.49
N THR A 130 15.69 -4.05 7.38
CA THR A 130 16.78 -4.47 6.51
C THR A 130 16.78 -3.70 5.19
N ALA A 131 17.93 -3.69 4.50
CA ALA A 131 18.04 -3.06 3.19
C ALA A 131 17.13 -3.74 2.15
N GLY A 132 16.43 -2.95 1.38
CA GLY A 132 15.69 -3.41 0.21
C GLY A 132 16.65 -3.81 -0.92
N LYS A 133 16.32 -4.90 -1.61
CA LYS A 133 17.09 -5.34 -2.80
C LYS A 133 16.55 -4.64 -4.04
N PHE A 134 16.97 -3.39 -4.25
CA PHE A 134 16.51 -2.56 -5.36
C PHE A 134 17.57 -2.50 -6.48
N ALA A 135 17.20 -2.93 -7.68
CA ALA A 135 18.05 -2.83 -8.85
C ALA A 135 18.16 -1.37 -9.33
N THR A 136 19.24 -1.04 -10.02
CA THR A 136 19.37 0.22 -10.76
C THR A 136 18.79 0.06 -12.16
N GLU A 137 18.11 1.08 -12.66
CA GLU A 137 17.47 1.14 -13.96
C GLU A 137 17.90 2.41 -14.68
N ASN A 138 18.46 2.26 -15.90
CA ASN A 138 18.79 3.38 -16.76
C ASN A 138 17.65 3.62 -17.74
N LEU A 139 17.09 4.82 -17.75
CA LEU A 139 15.95 5.20 -18.58
C LEU A 139 16.30 6.41 -19.44
N HIS A 140 15.87 6.36 -20.70
CA HIS A 140 15.85 7.52 -21.57
C HIS A 140 14.44 8.12 -21.58
N VAL A 141 14.34 9.38 -21.19
CA VAL A 141 13.09 10.14 -21.14
C VAL A 141 13.28 11.50 -21.81
N ASP A 142 12.17 12.18 -22.13
CA ASP A 142 12.21 13.55 -22.64
C ASP A 142 12.99 14.45 -21.66
N ASN A 143 13.90 15.27 -22.20
CA ASN A 143 14.84 16.07 -21.42
C ASN A 143 14.16 17.04 -20.45
N LYS A 144 12.95 17.53 -20.78
CA LYS A 144 12.14 18.37 -19.88
C LYS A 144 11.86 17.71 -18.52
N PHE A 145 11.88 16.36 -18.44
CA PHE A 145 11.69 15.62 -17.19
C PHE A 145 12.97 15.41 -16.38
N VAL A 146 14.13 15.72 -16.95
CA VAL A 146 15.45 15.66 -16.30
C VAL A 146 15.92 17.06 -15.94
N GLU A 147 15.81 17.98 -16.89
CA GLU A 147 16.17 19.40 -16.78
C GLU A 147 14.97 20.27 -17.13
N PRO A 148 13.96 20.34 -16.24
CA PRO A 148 12.78 21.16 -16.48
C PRO A 148 13.15 22.64 -16.51
N ASP A 149 12.50 23.41 -17.37
CA ASP A 149 12.61 24.86 -17.34
C ASP A 149 12.10 25.43 -16.00
N PRO A 150 12.34 26.72 -15.70
CA PRO A 150 11.96 27.32 -14.41
C PRO A 150 10.46 27.21 -14.08
N GLU A 151 9.58 27.32 -15.08
CA GLU A 151 8.14 27.21 -14.89
C GLU A 151 7.74 25.76 -14.56
N GLN A 152 8.25 24.81 -15.33
CA GLN A 152 8.03 23.38 -15.10
C GLN A 152 8.59 22.93 -13.75
N ALA A 153 9.77 23.43 -13.36
CA ALA A 153 10.37 23.14 -12.06
C ALA A 153 9.52 23.70 -10.90
N ALA A 154 9.01 24.92 -11.03
CA ALA A 154 8.11 25.53 -10.05
C ALA A 154 6.79 24.75 -9.94
N ARG A 155 6.21 24.34 -11.06
CA ARG A 155 5.02 23.48 -11.12
C ARG A 155 5.28 22.15 -10.40
N ALA A 156 6.34 21.44 -10.76
CA ALA A 156 6.69 20.15 -10.14
C ALA A 156 6.89 20.28 -8.62
N LYS A 157 7.50 21.36 -8.14
CA LYS A 157 7.68 21.66 -6.72
C LYS A 157 6.34 21.89 -6.01
N ALA A 158 5.43 22.65 -6.61
CA ALA A 158 4.10 22.90 -6.05
C ALA A 158 3.27 21.60 -5.98
N GLU A 159 3.32 20.79 -7.04
CA GLU A 159 2.66 19.48 -7.08
C GLU A 159 3.22 18.51 -5.99
N GLN A 160 4.53 18.48 -5.79
CA GLN A 160 5.13 17.69 -4.71
C GLN A 160 4.69 18.17 -3.32
N GLN A 161 4.52 19.49 -3.12
CA GLN A 161 4.01 20.01 -1.87
C GLN A 161 2.55 19.59 -1.65
N LYS A 162 1.70 19.72 -2.68
CA LYS A 162 0.31 19.24 -2.65
C LYS A 162 0.21 17.76 -2.27
N LEU A 163 1.04 16.92 -2.88
CA LEU A 163 1.07 15.47 -2.56
C LEU A 163 1.49 15.21 -1.10
N ARG A 164 2.49 15.94 -0.60
CA ARG A 164 2.88 15.84 0.83
C ARG A 164 1.74 16.21 1.76
N GLU A 165 0.98 17.25 1.46
CA GLU A 165 -0.19 17.68 2.25
C GLU A 165 -1.32 16.65 2.22
N ILE A 166 -1.61 16.07 1.05
CA ILE A 166 -2.58 14.97 0.92
C ILE A 166 -2.18 13.81 1.82
N TYR A 167 -0.95 13.32 1.70
CA TYR A 167 -0.49 12.17 2.48
C TYR A 167 -0.27 12.46 3.97
N ALA A 168 -0.15 13.73 4.36
CA ALA A 168 -0.08 14.16 5.76
C ALA A 168 -1.44 14.12 6.46
N THR A 169 -2.53 14.12 5.71
CA THR A 169 -3.89 14.04 6.26
C THR A 169 -4.20 12.60 6.68
N VAL A 170 -4.68 12.42 7.90
CA VAL A 170 -5.14 11.11 8.39
C VAL A 170 -6.63 11.19 8.67
N SER A 171 -7.43 10.71 7.73
CA SER A 171 -8.88 10.59 7.89
C SER A 171 -9.19 9.57 8.99
N PRO A 172 -10.00 9.93 10.02
CA PRO A 172 -10.18 9.07 11.19
C PRO A 172 -11.06 7.83 10.93
N GLN A 173 -11.77 7.80 9.81
CA GLN A 173 -12.67 6.73 9.46
C GLN A 173 -12.01 5.70 8.56
N LYS A 174 -12.12 4.42 8.91
CA LYS A 174 -11.83 3.31 8.01
C LYS A 174 -12.92 3.24 6.94
N LEU A 175 -12.56 3.44 5.67
CA LEU A 175 -13.50 3.44 4.55
C LEU A 175 -13.56 2.10 3.80
N TRP A 176 -12.56 1.23 3.98
CA TRP A 176 -12.47 -0.06 3.29
C TRP A 176 -13.12 -1.21 4.07
N GLN A 177 -13.49 -2.27 3.33
CA GLN A 177 -13.95 -3.54 3.90
C GLN A 177 -13.32 -4.70 3.14
N GLY A 178 -12.75 -5.67 3.87
CA GLY A 178 -12.13 -6.86 3.26
C GLY A 178 -10.79 -6.55 2.58
N ARG A 179 -10.56 -7.20 1.44
CA ARG A 179 -9.25 -7.18 0.75
C ARG A 179 -9.12 -6.03 -0.23
N PHE A 180 -7.93 -5.49 -0.34
CA PHE A 180 -7.54 -4.69 -1.49
C PHE A 180 -7.34 -5.59 -2.72
N ARG A 181 -7.61 -5.04 -3.91
CA ARG A 181 -7.39 -5.73 -5.19
C ARG A 181 -6.35 -4.99 -6.03
N ILE A 182 -5.72 -5.72 -6.96
CA ILE A 182 -4.94 -5.10 -8.02
C ILE A 182 -5.93 -4.34 -8.93
N PRO A 183 -5.59 -3.09 -9.34
CA PRO A 183 -6.52 -2.21 -10.05
C PRO A 183 -6.76 -2.57 -11.54
N LEU A 184 -6.10 -3.59 -12.05
CA LEU A 184 -6.28 -4.09 -13.43
C LEU A 184 -6.75 -5.53 -13.43
N ASP A 185 -7.75 -5.84 -14.24
CA ASP A 185 -8.25 -7.21 -14.40
C ASP A 185 -7.23 -8.09 -15.13
N GLY A 186 -7.13 -9.34 -14.69
CA GLY A 186 -6.20 -10.33 -15.29
C GLY A 186 -4.73 -10.11 -14.95
N VAL A 187 -4.35 -8.98 -14.33
CA VAL A 187 -2.97 -8.70 -13.91
C VAL A 187 -2.74 -9.21 -12.50
N THR A 188 -1.74 -10.06 -12.33
CA THR A 188 -1.38 -10.66 -11.02
C THR A 188 0.00 -10.27 -10.54
N LYS A 189 0.78 -9.59 -11.38
CA LYS A 189 2.18 -9.22 -11.10
C LYS A 189 2.43 -7.78 -11.54
N GLY A 190 3.25 -7.10 -10.78
CA GLY A 190 3.80 -5.79 -11.11
C GLY A 190 5.31 -5.80 -10.90
N ALA A 191 5.99 -4.78 -11.38
CA ALA A 191 7.44 -4.70 -11.36
C ALA A 191 7.92 -3.32 -10.88
N ASN A 192 9.22 -3.19 -10.80
CA ASN A 192 9.98 -1.93 -10.70
C ASN A 192 9.91 -1.20 -9.35
N PHE A 193 9.09 -1.62 -8.36
CA PHE A 193 9.07 -0.95 -7.06
C PHE A 193 10.48 -0.86 -6.45
N GLY A 194 10.83 0.32 -5.98
CA GLY A 194 12.10 0.62 -5.32
C GLY A 194 13.30 0.74 -6.26
N ARG A 195 13.17 0.51 -7.57
CA ARG A 195 14.29 0.66 -8.49
C ARG A 195 14.93 2.04 -8.40
N ARG A 196 16.26 2.07 -8.30
CA ARG A 196 17.05 3.30 -8.35
C ARG A 196 17.16 3.73 -9.80
N ARG A 197 16.59 4.88 -10.13
CA ARG A 197 16.51 5.37 -11.52
C ARG A 197 17.70 6.25 -11.84
N VAL A 198 18.26 6.03 -13.04
CA VAL A 198 19.21 6.93 -13.70
C VAL A 198 18.52 7.42 -14.97
N LEU A 199 18.23 8.70 -15.05
CA LEU A 199 17.47 9.33 -16.13
C LEU A 199 18.44 10.09 -17.01
N ASN A 200 18.60 9.71 -18.28
CA ASN A 200 19.55 10.33 -19.20
C ASN A 200 20.98 10.47 -18.59
N GLY A 201 21.41 9.50 -17.77
CA GLY A 201 22.72 9.54 -17.10
C GLY A 201 22.72 10.26 -15.74
N GLN A 202 21.63 10.89 -15.31
CA GLN A 202 21.54 11.60 -14.03
C GLN A 202 20.75 10.81 -12.99
N PRO A 203 21.17 10.81 -11.70
CA PRO A 203 20.40 10.16 -10.64
C PRO A 203 19.00 10.75 -10.51
N GLY A 204 17.99 9.88 -10.51
CA GLY A 204 16.58 10.23 -10.31
C GLY A 204 16.03 9.69 -9.00
N SER A 205 14.82 10.12 -8.66
CA SER A 205 14.09 9.57 -7.49
C SER A 205 13.79 8.09 -7.69
N PRO A 206 13.84 7.28 -6.61
CA PRO A 206 13.46 5.89 -6.67
C PRO A 206 12.02 5.70 -7.15
N HIS A 207 11.74 4.55 -7.76
CA HIS A 207 10.40 4.18 -8.20
C HIS A 207 9.50 3.87 -6.99
N SER A 208 8.54 4.73 -6.69
CA SER A 208 7.73 4.67 -5.46
C SER A 208 6.44 3.85 -5.59
N GLY A 209 6.18 3.22 -6.73
CA GLY A 209 5.03 2.36 -6.97
C GLY A 209 5.40 1.10 -7.74
N VAL A 210 4.42 0.35 -8.18
CA VAL A 210 4.56 -0.80 -9.08
C VAL A 210 4.02 -0.45 -10.45
N ASP A 211 4.74 -0.84 -11.50
CA ASP A 211 4.27 -0.73 -12.87
C ASP A 211 3.52 -2.03 -13.23
N LEU A 212 2.26 -1.86 -13.60
CA LEU A 212 1.37 -2.93 -14.05
C LEU A 212 1.24 -2.84 -15.57
N PRO A 213 1.70 -3.86 -16.32
CA PRO A 213 1.66 -3.83 -17.78
C PRO A 213 0.22 -3.88 -18.27
N ALA A 214 -0.15 -2.94 -19.14
CA ALA A 214 -1.45 -2.91 -19.80
C ALA A 214 -1.40 -1.98 -21.02
N THR A 215 -2.29 -2.20 -21.98
CA THR A 215 -2.45 -1.34 -23.16
C THR A 215 -3.22 -0.08 -22.82
N THR A 216 -2.97 1.00 -23.58
CA THR A 216 -3.76 2.22 -23.51
C THR A 216 -5.25 1.93 -23.67
N GLY A 217 -6.09 2.56 -22.85
CA GLY A 217 -7.53 2.38 -22.85
C GLY A 217 -8.04 1.26 -21.95
N THR A 218 -7.15 0.43 -21.36
CA THR A 218 -7.55 -0.58 -20.37
C THR A 218 -8.20 0.08 -19.16
N PRO A 219 -9.41 -0.34 -18.71
CA PRO A 219 -10.05 0.21 -17.53
C PRO A 219 -9.21 0.03 -16.27
N VAL A 220 -9.13 1.10 -15.47
CA VAL A 220 -8.45 1.12 -14.16
C VAL A 220 -9.49 1.18 -13.07
N HIS A 221 -9.40 0.28 -12.11
CA HIS A 221 -10.39 0.13 -11.04
C HIS A 221 -9.84 0.62 -9.68
N ALA A 222 -10.72 1.14 -8.84
CA ALA A 222 -10.39 1.44 -7.46
C ALA A 222 -9.99 0.16 -6.71
N SER A 223 -8.80 0.16 -6.11
CA SER A 223 -8.25 -1.00 -5.39
C SER A 223 -9.08 -1.37 -4.15
N GLN A 224 -9.76 -0.39 -3.57
CA GLN A 224 -10.70 -0.56 -2.46
C GLN A 224 -11.61 0.68 -2.37
N THR A 225 -12.69 0.57 -1.57
CA THR A 225 -13.59 1.69 -1.28
C THR A 225 -12.82 2.84 -0.65
N GLY A 226 -13.11 4.06 -1.10
CA GLY A 226 -12.46 5.28 -0.59
C GLY A 226 -13.04 6.56 -1.20
N ARG A 227 -12.42 7.67 -0.87
CA ARG A 227 -12.75 9.00 -1.40
C ARG A 227 -11.65 9.49 -2.31
N VAL A 228 -11.98 9.97 -3.49
CA VAL A 228 -11.04 10.63 -4.40
C VAL A 228 -10.60 11.97 -3.79
N VAL A 229 -9.30 12.16 -3.61
CA VAL A 229 -8.71 13.37 -3.04
C VAL A 229 -7.85 14.14 -4.04
N LEU A 230 -7.55 13.51 -5.18
CA LEU A 230 -6.90 14.16 -6.32
C LEU A 230 -7.34 13.47 -7.61
N ALA A 231 -7.64 14.28 -8.64
CA ALA A 231 -8.01 13.83 -9.99
C ALA A 231 -7.60 14.92 -10.99
N GLU A 232 -6.31 14.95 -11.37
CA GLU A 232 -5.74 16.02 -12.24
C GLU A 232 -4.45 15.57 -12.92
N PRO A 233 -4.01 16.26 -14.00
CA PRO A 233 -2.71 16.03 -14.61
C PRO A 233 -1.58 16.64 -13.79
N LEU A 234 -0.60 15.80 -13.40
CA LEU A 234 0.64 16.19 -12.76
C LEU A 234 1.82 16.15 -13.75
N PHE A 235 2.84 16.99 -13.54
CA PHE A 235 3.97 17.13 -14.46
C PHE A 235 4.71 15.80 -14.70
N PHE A 236 5.11 15.10 -13.62
CA PHE A 236 5.81 13.83 -13.75
C PHE A 236 4.88 12.62 -13.86
N ALA A 237 3.78 12.63 -13.13
CA ALA A 237 2.89 11.47 -13.02
C ALA A 237 1.81 11.42 -14.11
N GLY A 238 1.67 12.48 -14.93
CA GLY A 238 0.60 12.57 -15.92
C GLY A 238 -0.78 12.61 -15.27
N ASN A 239 -1.79 12.19 -16.00
CA ASN A 239 -3.15 12.11 -15.45
C ASN A 239 -3.16 11.16 -14.25
N THR A 240 -3.55 11.68 -13.11
CA THR A 240 -3.38 11.04 -11.80
C THR A 240 -4.66 11.08 -10.99
N VAL A 241 -4.99 9.96 -10.38
CA VAL A 241 -6.05 9.84 -9.36
C VAL A 241 -5.42 9.36 -8.05
N ILE A 242 -5.82 9.95 -6.92
CA ILE A 242 -5.49 9.47 -5.57
C ILE A 242 -6.77 9.21 -4.81
N ILE A 243 -6.84 8.05 -4.16
CA ILE A 243 -7.95 7.65 -3.30
C ILE A 243 -7.46 7.57 -1.86
N ASP A 244 -8.13 8.30 -0.96
CA ASP A 244 -8.03 8.14 0.49
C ASP A 244 -8.97 7.02 0.93
N HIS A 245 -8.40 6.00 1.57
CA HIS A 245 -9.15 4.89 2.14
C HIS A 245 -9.41 5.07 3.64
N GLY A 246 -8.93 6.17 4.21
CA GLY A 246 -8.96 6.44 5.65
C GLY A 246 -7.76 5.88 6.39
N LEU A 247 -7.59 6.31 7.64
CA LEU A 247 -6.54 5.87 8.54
C LEU A 247 -5.11 5.97 7.94
N GLY A 248 -4.85 7.01 7.11
CA GLY A 248 -3.55 7.24 6.50
C GLY A 248 -3.20 6.33 5.31
N ILE A 249 -4.17 5.57 4.77
CA ILE A 249 -3.94 4.67 3.62
C ILE A 249 -4.42 5.33 2.34
N TYR A 250 -3.51 5.49 1.38
CA TYR A 250 -3.77 6.09 0.08
C TYR A 250 -3.29 5.20 -1.06
N THR A 251 -4.09 5.10 -2.13
CA THR A 251 -3.65 4.51 -3.40
C THR A 251 -3.58 5.57 -4.49
N LEU A 252 -2.56 5.45 -5.33
CA LEU A 252 -2.21 6.37 -6.41
C LEU A 252 -2.26 5.64 -7.74
N TYR A 253 -2.87 6.25 -8.75
CA TYR A 253 -3.03 5.73 -10.10
C TYR A 253 -2.54 6.77 -11.09
N CYS A 254 -1.42 6.50 -11.79
CA CYS A 254 -0.77 7.47 -12.67
C CYS A 254 -0.72 7.02 -14.12
N HIS A 255 -0.29 7.96 -14.97
CA HIS A 255 -0.09 7.79 -16.41
C HIS A 255 -1.37 7.48 -17.18
N LEU A 256 -2.53 7.85 -16.62
CA LEU A 256 -3.82 7.56 -17.23
C LEU A 256 -3.98 8.32 -18.57
N SER A 257 -4.68 7.72 -19.52
CA SER A 257 -5.14 8.41 -20.73
C SER A 257 -6.38 9.26 -20.48
N GLU A 258 -7.23 8.80 -19.54
CA GLU A 258 -8.49 9.42 -19.17
C GLU A 258 -8.73 9.29 -17.68
N ILE A 259 -9.29 10.32 -17.05
CA ILE A 259 -9.73 10.33 -15.67
C ILE A 259 -11.26 10.37 -15.68
N ASP A 260 -11.89 9.32 -15.11
CA ASP A 260 -13.37 9.20 -15.06
C ASP A 260 -13.92 9.57 -13.66
N ALA A 261 -13.07 9.91 -12.71
CA ALA A 261 -13.42 10.25 -11.33
C ALA A 261 -13.19 11.73 -11.04
N ASN A 262 -13.96 12.30 -10.11
CA ASN A 262 -13.81 13.68 -9.64
C ASN A 262 -13.38 13.71 -8.17
N VAL A 263 -12.70 14.78 -7.76
CA VAL A 263 -12.37 15.02 -6.35
C VAL A 263 -13.66 15.08 -5.53
N GLY A 264 -13.69 14.32 -4.43
CA GLY A 264 -14.85 14.19 -3.55
C GLY A 264 -15.69 12.93 -3.81
N ASP A 265 -15.56 12.28 -4.97
CA ASP A 265 -16.30 11.05 -5.28
C ASP A 265 -15.99 9.95 -4.26
N LYS A 266 -17.03 9.22 -3.86
CA LYS A 266 -16.90 7.98 -3.09
C LYS A 266 -16.95 6.81 -4.06
N LEU A 267 -15.80 6.17 -4.27
CA LEU A 267 -15.70 5.00 -5.14
C LEU A 267 -15.81 3.72 -4.31
N ALA A 268 -16.63 2.80 -4.77
CA ALA A 268 -16.64 1.42 -4.27
C ALA A 268 -15.42 0.65 -4.80
N VAL A 269 -15.02 -0.42 -4.10
CA VAL A 269 -14.01 -1.35 -4.62
C VAL A 269 -14.40 -1.85 -6.01
N GLY A 270 -13.48 -1.75 -6.97
CA GLY A 270 -13.69 -2.18 -8.36
C GLY A 270 -14.42 -1.17 -9.25
N ALA A 271 -14.85 0.00 -8.75
CA ALA A 271 -15.38 1.08 -9.59
C ALA A 271 -14.30 1.57 -10.57
N VAL A 272 -14.67 1.83 -11.82
CA VAL A 272 -13.75 2.42 -12.80
C VAL A 272 -13.45 3.86 -12.40
N LEU A 273 -12.16 4.24 -12.44
CA LEU A 273 -11.69 5.59 -12.12
C LEU A 273 -10.97 6.29 -13.27
N GLY A 274 -10.69 5.56 -14.35
CA GLY A 274 -9.98 6.04 -15.53
C GLY A 274 -9.48 4.91 -16.40
N LYS A 275 -8.63 5.25 -17.36
CA LYS A 275 -8.06 4.29 -18.32
C LYS A 275 -6.55 4.38 -18.37
N VAL A 276 -5.87 3.25 -18.55
CA VAL A 276 -4.42 3.18 -18.73
C VAL A 276 -3.99 4.05 -19.91
N GLY A 277 -2.87 4.73 -19.77
CA GLY A 277 -2.28 5.57 -20.80
C GLY A 277 -0.75 5.59 -20.76
N ALA A 278 -0.21 6.69 -21.26
CA ALA A 278 1.22 6.98 -21.29
C ALA A 278 1.48 8.49 -21.09
N THR A 279 0.69 9.14 -20.23
CA THR A 279 0.86 10.56 -19.91
C THR A 279 1.95 10.78 -18.87
N GLY A 280 2.58 11.97 -18.85
CA GLY A 280 3.68 12.28 -17.94
C GLY A 280 5.01 11.65 -18.33
N ARG A 281 5.86 11.35 -17.34
CA ARG A 281 7.23 10.82 -17.55
C ARG A 281 7.22 9.30 -17.63
N VAL A 282 7.03 8.75 -18.82
CA VAL A 282 6.96 7.31 -19.10
C VAL A 282 7.77 6.94 -20.34
N THR A 283 8.09 5.66 -20.48
CA THR A 283 8.72 5.07 -21.69
C THR A 283 7.72 4.31 -22.56
N GLY A 284 6.50 4.11 -22.09
CA GLY A 284 5.44 3.40 -22.80
C GLY A 284 4.19 3.18 -21.94
N PRO A 285 3.10 2.65 -22.51
CA PRO A 285 1.83 2.48 -21.79
C PRO A 285 1.96 1.48 -20.64
N HIS A 286 1.49 1.87 -19.46
CA HIS A 286 1.35 1.04 -18.26
C HIS A 286 0.54 1.80 -17.21
N LEU A 287 0.07 1.10 -16.19
CA LEU A 287 -0.43 1.75 -14.98
C LEU A 287 0.67 1.76 -13.92
N HIS A 288 1.08 2.95 -13.48
CA HIS A 288 1.84 3.09 -12.26
C HIS A 288 0.88 3.12 -11.07
N TRP A 289 0.97 2.11 -10.19
CA TRP A 289 0.13 1.96 -9.01
C TRP A 289 0.96 2.12 -7.75
N GLY A 290 0.69 3.20 -7.00
CA GLY A 290 1.36 3.54 -5.75
C GLY A 290 0.52 3.22 -4.53
N LEU A 291 1.20 3.01 -3.40
CA LEU A 291 0.60 2.87 -2.08
C LEU A 291 1.40 3.71 -1.08
N SER A 292 0.69 4.57 -0.37
CA SER A 292 1.20 5.29 0.80
C SER A 292 0.42 4.85 2.04
N VAL A 293 1.14 4.54 3.11
CA VAL A 293 0.56 4.24 4.42
C VAL A 293 1.33 5.08 5.44
N ASP A 294 0.61 5.96 6.14
CA ASP A 294 1.18 6.92 7.09
C ASP A 294 2.41 7.65 6.51
N ARG A 295 2.26 8.19 5.28
CA ARG A 295 3.28 8.88 4.46
C ARG A 295 4.40 7.99 3.92
N ALA A 296 4.52 6.74 4.38
CA ALA A 296 5.52 5.81 3.90
C ALA A 296 5.15 5.25 2.51
N ARG A 297 6.10 5.26 1.58
CA ARG A 297 5.98 4.66 0.25
C ARG A 297 6.32 3.18 0.35
N VAL A 298 5.35 2.34 0.06
CA VAL A 298 5.48 0.89 0.21
C VAL A 298 5.05 0.16 -1.06
N ASN A 299 5.51 -1.08 -1.22
CA ASN A 299 5.14 -1.90 -2.36
C ASN A 299 3.64 -2.22 -2.34
N ALA A 300 2.91 -1.65 -3.29
CA ALA A 300 1.45 -1.78 -3.38
C ALA A 300 0.96 -3.22 -3.51
N LEU A 301 1.77 -4.13 -4.08
CA LEU A 301 1.41 -5.54 -4.14
C LEU A 301 1.34 -6.24 -2.77
N GLN A 302 1.92 -5.66 -1.73
CA GLN A 302 1.84 -6.29 -0.41
C GLN A 302 0.47 -6.13 0.24
N ILE A 303 -0.23 -5.01 0.00
CA ILE A 303 -1.54 -4.79 0.64
C ILE A 303 -2.58 -5.83 0.20
N VAL A 304 -2.47 -6.35 -1.03
CA VAL A 304 -3.38 -7.40 -1.54
C VAL A 304 -3.11 -8.78 -0.96
N THR A 305 -1.97 -8.96 -0.30
CA THR A 305 -1.62 -10.25 0.34
C THR A 305 -2.30 -10.43 1.71
N PHE A 306 -2.76 -9.34 2.32
CA PHE A 306 -3.46 -9.41 3.60
C PHE A 306 -4.91 -9.85 3.38
N PRO A 307 -5.33 -11.01 3.92
CA PRO A 307 -6.63 -11.60 3.59
C PRO A 307 -7.84 -10.85 4.17
N GLN A 308 -7.63 -10.09 5.22
CA GLN A 308 -8.67 -9.30 5.91
C GLN A 308 -7.99 -8.13 6.62
N LEU A 309 -8.11 -6.94 6.05
CA LEU A 309 -7.72 -5.69 6.70
C LEU A 309 -8.93 -5.04 7.36
#